data_3f231bc2b263736b6776766d02e3bb9e
#
_entry.id   3f231bc2b263736b6776766d02e3bb9e
#
_cell.length_a   1.000
_cell.length_b   1.000
_cell.length_c   1.000
_cell.angle_alpha   90.00
_cell.angle_beta   90.00
_cell.angle_gamma   90.00
#
_symmetry.space_group_name_H-M   'P 1'
#
loop_
_entity.id
_entity.type
_entity.pdbx_description
1 polymer ?
#
loop_
_entity_poly.entity_id
_entity_poly.type
_entity_poly.pdbx_seq_one_letter_code
_entity_poly.pdbx_strand_id
1 'polypeptide(L)'
;MKKLDQNQAPIYEALVKLRKKRIVPFDVPGHKRGRGNPELVELLGEKCVGIDVNSMKPLDNLGHPISIIRDAEELAAEAFGAAHAFLMIGGTTSSVQTMILSTCKSGDKIILPRNVHKSAIK
;
A
#
# COMPACT_ATOMS: atom_id res chain seq x y z
N MET A 1 -24.25 -0.07 -7.94
CA MET A 1 -22.94 0.48 -7.56
C MET A 1 -22.45 1.36 -8.70
N LYS A 2 -21.87 2.53 -8.40
CA LYS A 2 -21.25 3.39 -9.43
C LYS A 2 -20.00 2.66 -9.92
N LYS A 3 -19.94 2.39 -11.21
CA LYS A 3 -18.75 1.75 -11.81
C LYS A 3 -17.56 2.70 -11.68
N LEU A 4 -16.46 2.22 -11.07
CA LEU A 4 -15.24 2.99 -10.91
C LEU A 4 -14.42 2.96 -12.22
N ASP A 5 -13.61 3.98 -12.43
CA ASP A 5 -12.71 4.01 -13.58
C ASP A 5 -11.41 3.26 -13.24
N GLN A 6 -11.29 2.04 -13.74
CA GLN A 6 -10.14 1.16 -13.49
C GLN A 6 -8.83 1.65 -14.16
N ASN A 7 -8.87 2.71 -14.95
CA ASN A 7 -7.64 3.34 -15.48
C ASN A 7 -6.99 4.29 -14.48
N GLN A 8 -7.66 4.61 -13.37
CA GLN A 8 -7.08 5.45 -12.31
C GLN A 8 -6.08 4.68 -11.46
N ALA A 9 -5.02 5.37 -11.03
CA ALA A 9 -4.03 4.86 -10.10
C ALA A 9 -3.81 5.89 -8.96
N PRO A 10 -4.78 5.99 -8.00
CA PRO A 10 -4.87 7.11 -7.06
C PRO A 10 -3.58 7.36 -6.26
N ILE A 11 -2.95 6.31 -5.76
CA ILE A 11 -1.69 6.41 -4.99
C ILE A 11 -0.56 6.89 -5.89
N TYR A 12 -0.39 6.29 -7.07
CA TYR A 12 0.65 6.66 -8.01
C TYR A 12 0.49 8.13 -8.47
N GLU A 13 -0.70 8.51 -8.84
CA GLU A 13 -1.01 9.86 -9.30
C GLU A 13 -0.74 10.92 -8.22
N ALA A 14 -1.11 10.61 -6.96
CA ALA A 14 -0.84 11.48 -5.82
C ALA A 14 0.66 11.63 -5.55
N LEU A 15 1.44 10.54 -5.62
CA LEU A 15 2.90 10.56 -5.48
C LEU A 15 3.57 11.39 -6.58
N VAL A 16 3.17 11.21 -7.83
CA VAL A 16 3.67 12.01 -8.96
C VAL A 16 3.32 13.49 -8.80
N LYS A 17 2.09 13.78 -8.36
CA LYS A 17 1.65 15.16 -8.10
C LYS A 17 2.43 15.80 -6.95
N LEU A 18 2.67 15.04 -5.87
CA LEU A 18 3.45 15.51 -4.73
C LEU A 18 4.91 15.82 -5.12
N ARG A 19 5.54 14.93 -5.91
CA ARG A 19 6.91 15.13 -6.40
C ARG A 19 7.08 16.42 -7.20
N LYS A 20 6.08 16.78 -7.99
CA LYS A 20 6.09 18.01 -8.81
C LYS A 20 5.92 19.29 -7.99
N LYS A 21 5.43 19.19 -6.74
CA LYS A 21 5.24 20.37 -5.90
C LYS A 21 6.58 20.89 -5.35
N ARG A 22 6.77 22.20 -5.39
CA ARG A 22 7.89 22.88 -4.72
C ARG A 22 7.63 22.97 -3.21
N ILE A 23 7.88 21.86 -2.49
CA ILE A 23 7.74 21.79 -1.05
C ILE A 23 9.12 21.56 -0.44
N VAL A 24 9.42 22.27 0.64
CA VAL A 24 10.60 22.00 1.47
C VAL A 24 10.23 20.89 2.43
N PRO A 25 10.82 19.68 2.32
CA PRO A 25 10.45 18.53 3.16
C PRO A 25 11.11 18.64 4.54
N PHE A 26 10.29 18.74 5.59
CA PHE A 26 10.71 18.60 6.99
C PHE A 26 10.31 17.24 7.58
N ASP A 27 9.56 16.46 6.82
CA ASP A 27 9.10 15.12 7.13
C ASP A 27 10.21 14.07 6.94
N VAL A 28 9.98 12.86 7.44
CA VAL A 28 10.77 11.65 7.12
C VAL A 28 10.39 11.15 5.73
N PRO A 29 11.28 10.43 5.04
CA PRO A 29 12.62 9.96 5.43
C PRO A 29 13.69 11.07 5.41
N GLY A 30 14.83 10.76 6.10
CA GLY A 30 15.93 11.73 6.30
C GLY A 30 16.62 12.22 5.03
N HIS A 31 16.56 11.45 3.91
CA HIS A 31 17.10 11.89 2.61
C HIS A 31 16.35 13.07 1.98
N LYS A 32 15.21 13.48 2.55
CA LYS A 32 14.46 14.68 2.15
C LYS A 32 14.19 14.74 0.63
N ARG A 33 13.67 13.64 0.07
CA ARG A 33 13.44 13.47 -1.36
C ARG A 33 14.70 13.62 -2.21
N GLY A 34 15.82 13.14 -1.64
CA GLY A 34 17.13 13.14 -2.26
C GLY A 34 18.02 14.33 -1.92
N ARG A 35 17.48 15.42 -1.38
CA ARG A 35 18.27 16.63 -1.06
C ARG A 35 19.32 16.40 0.03
N GLY A 36 19.06 15.48 0.94
CA GLY A 36 19.95 15.15 2.06
C GLY A 36 20.92 14.00 1.78
N ASN A 37 20.82 13.33 0.61
CA ASN A 37 21.68 12.19 0.26
C ASN A 37 21.86 12.07 -1.26
N PRO A 38 22.85 12.80 -1.84
CA PRO A 38 23.14 12.73 -3.28
C PRO A 38 23.56 11.33 -3.78
N GLU A 39 24.30 10.59 -2.97
CA GLU A 39 24.75 9.23 -3.31
C GLU A 39 23.57 8.27 -3.48
N LEU A 40 22.55 8.40 -2.64
CA LEU A 40 21.31 7.63 -2.78
C LEU A 40 20.56 8.00 -4.06
N VAL A 41 20.58 9.27 -4.43
CA VAL A 41 19.97 9.74 -5.70
C VAL A 41 20.71 9.19 -6.91
N GLU A 42 22.03 9.14 -6.87
CA GLU A 42 22.85 8.54 -7.91
C GLU A 42 22.54 7.06 -8.08
N LEU A 43 22.42 6.33 -6.97
CA LEU A 43 22.13 4.89 -6.95
C LEU A 43 20.72 4.54 -7.43
N LEU A 44 19.70 5.22 -6.93
CA LEU A 44 18.28 4.87 -7.13
C LEU A 44 17.56 5.72 -8.18
N GLY A 45 18.14 6.84 -8.55
CA GLY A 45 17.54 7.82 -9.44
C GLY A 45 16.60 8.79 -8.73
N GLU A 46 16.61 10.05 -9.20
CA GLU A 46 15.83 11.15 -8.63
C GLU A 46 14.32 10.88 -8.57
N LYS A 47 13.80 10.16 -9.57
CA LYS A 47 12.36 9.84 -9.63
C LYS A 47 11.94 8.91 -8.50
N CYS A 48 12.76 7.90 -8.22
CA CYS A 48 12.50 6.91 -7.16
C CYS A 48 12.58 7.57 -5.78
N VAL A 49 13.69 8.22 -5.48
CA VAL A 49 13.90 8.88 -4.19
C VAL A 49 12.90 10.03 -3.95
N GLY A 50 12.45 10.67 -5.03
CA GLY A 50 11.48 11.78 -4.96
C GLY A 50 10.06 11.37 -4.57
N ILE A 51 9.71 10.08 -4.64
CA ILE A 51 8.41 9.53 -4.21
C ILE A 51 8.50 8.69 -2.93
N ASP A 52 9.70 8.52 -2.37
CA ASP A 52 9.85 7.90 -1.05
C ASP A 52 9.52 8.91 0.04
N VAL A 53 8.34 8.75 0.60
CA VAL A 53 7.71 9.70 1.52
C VAL A 53 6.90 8.97 2.58
N ASN A 54 6.68 9.63 3.71
CA ASN A 54 5.84 9.11 4.79
C ASN A 54 4.35 9.42 4.56
N SER A 55 3.50 8.84 5.41
CA SER A 55 2.09 9.23 5.53
C SER A 55 1.97 10.72 5.83
N MET A 56 1.17 11.40 5.03
CA MET A 56 0.89 12.83 5.23
C MET A 56 -0.48 13.16 4.67
N LYS A 57 -1.06 14.26 5.09
CA LYS A 57 -2.42 14.66 4.70
C LYS A 57 -2.75 14.50 3.21
N PRO A 58 -1.86 14.84 2.23
CA PRO A 58 -2.16 14.65 0.81
C PRO A 58 -1.98 13.21 0.31
N LEU A 59 -1.43 12.30 1.12
CA LEU A 59 -1.15 10.90 0.74
C LEU A 59 -1.94 9.89 1.56
N ASP A 60 -2.86 10.35 2.42
CA ASP A 60 -3.67 9.48 3.25
C ASP A 60 -2.88 8.77 4.37
N ASN A 61 -3.56 7.89 5.11
CA ASN A 61 -2.98 7.07 6.17
C ASN A 61 -3.47 5.63 6.02
N LEU A 62 -2.55 4.70 5.86
CA LEU A 62 -2.87 3.28 5.68
C LEU A 62 -3.64 2.68 6.87
N GLY A 63 -3.38 3.15 8.10
CA GLY A 63 -4.10 2.68 9.29
C GLY A 63 -5.54 3.17 9.39
N HIS A 64 -5.90 4.20 8.64
CA HIS A 64 -7.25 4.75 8.54
C HIS A 64 -7.46 5.45 7.19
N PRO A 65 -7.61 4.67 6.11
CA PRO A 65 -7.78 5.21 4.76
C PRO A 65 -9.07 6.02 4.61
N ILE A 66 -8.98 7.26 4.10
CA ILE A 66 -10.12 8.16 3.89
C ILE A 66 -10.11 8.85 2.52
N SER A 67 -9.02 8.69 1.75
CA SER A 67 -8.84 9.36 0.45
C SER A 67 -8.16 8.43 -0.56
N ILE A 68 -6.94 8.73 -1.01
CA ILE A 68 -6.30 8.03 -2.13
C ILE A 68 -6.02 6.54 -1.87
N ILE A 69 -5.74 6.15 -0.62
CA ILE A 69 -5.56 4.74 -0.28
C ILE A 69 -6.92 4.04 -0.31
N ARG A 70 -7.95 4.67 0.26
CA ARG A 70 -9.32 4.17 0.19
C ARG A 70 -9.81 4.06 -1.25
N ASP A 71 -9.55 5.06 -2.08
CA ASP A 71 -9.92 5.01 -3.50
C ASP A 71 -9.25 3.83 -4.22
N ALA A 72 -7.97 3.56 -3.91
CA ALA A 72 -7.25 2.40 -4.45
C ALA A 72 -7.82 1.07 -3.95
N GLU A 73 -8.22 0.98 -2.69
CA GLU A 73 -8.88 -0.20 -2.11
C GLU A 73 -10.27 -0.44 -2.74
N GLU A 74 -11.04 0.60 -2.98
CA GLU A 74 -12.34 0.51 -3.67
C GLU A 74 -12.19 0.03 -5.12
N LEU A 75 -11.19 0.54 -5.86
CA LEU A 75 -10.85 0.07 -7.21
C LEU A 75 -10.44 -1.41 -7.20
N ALA A 76 -9.61 -1.82 -6.26
CA ALA A 76 -9.20 -3.21 -6.12
C ALA A 76 -10.41 -4.11 -5.77
N ALA A 77 -11.25 -3.70 -4.85
CA ALA A 77 -12.47 -4.45 -4.50
C ALA A 77 -13.38 -4.66 -5.71
N GLU A 78 -13.61 -3.62 -6.53
CA GLU A 78 -14.40 -3.75 -7.76
C GLU A 78 -13.74 -4.69 -8.76
N ALA A 79 -12.42 -4.55 -9.00
CA ALA A 79 -11.68 -5.37 -9.95
C ALA A 79 -11.73 -6.86 -9.62
N PHE A 80 -11.69 -7.21 -8.34
CA PHE A 80 -11.75 -8.58 -7.86
C PHE A 80 -13.17 -9.08 -7.49
N GLY A 81 -14.19 -8.24 -7.64
CA GLY A 81 -15.57 -8.58 -7.28
C GLY A 81 -15.75 -8.80 -5.77
N ALA A 82 -14.95 -8.17 -4.94
CA ALA A 82 -14.99 -8.28 -3.49
C ALA A 82 -15.82 -7.15 -2.86
N ALA A 83 -16.35 -7.38 -1.66
CA ALA A 83 -17.03 -6.34 -0.90
C ALA A 83 -16.05 -5.26 -0.41
N HIS A 84 -14.86 -5.67 -0.03
CA HIS A 84 -13.78 -4.81 0.44
C HIS A 84 -12.41 -5.37 0.00
N ALA A 85 -11.44 -4.48 -0.16
CA ALA A 85 -10.02 -4.82 -0.30
C ALA A 85 -9.21 -4.02 0.73
N PHE A 86 -8.10 -4.58 1.17
CA PHE A 86 -7.21 -3.97 2.16
C PHE A 86 -5.77 -4.04 1.66
N LEU A 87 -5.09 -2.92 1.62
CA LEU A 87 -3.67 -2.87 1.31
C LEU A 87 -2.84 -3.21 2.54
N MET A 88 -2.07 -4.30 2.46
CA MET A 88 -1.27 -4.82 3.58
C MET A 88 0.21 -4.58 3.34
N ILE A 89 0.92 -4.02 4.32
CA ILE A 89 2.37 -3.73 4.24
C ILE A 89 3.26 -4.82 4.83
N GLY A 90 2.68 -5.77 5.56
CA GLY A 90 3.42 -6.89 6.19
C GLY A 90 3.74 -8.04 5.24
N GLY A 91 3.53 -7.86 3.94
CA GLY A 91 3.73 -8.88 2.91
C GLY A 91 2.60 -9.91 2.85
N THR A 92 2.67 -10.78 1.85
CA THR A 92 1.66 -11.83 1.61
C THR A 92 1.48 -12.78 2.80
N THR A 93 2.54 -13.07 3.54
CA THR A 93 2.47 -13.89 4.76
C THR A 93 1.52 -13.27 5.77
N SER A 94 1.68 -11.98 6.08
CA SER A 94 0.79 -11.27 6.99
C SER A 94 -0.66 -11.25 6.47
N SER A 95 -0.85 -11.04 5.18
CA SER A 95 -2.18 -11.03 4.55
C SER A 95 -2.89 -12.38 4.71
N VAL A 96 -2.20 -13.50 4.42
CA VAL A 96 -2.75 -14.86 4.56
C VAL A 96 -3.07 -15.16 6.02
N GLN A 97 -2.19 -14.83 6.96
CA GLN A 97 -2.43 -15.03 8.39
C GLN A 97 -3.61 -14.19 8.88
N THR A 98 -3.69 -12.92 8.49
CA THR A 98 -4.83 -12.06 8.85
C THR A 98 -6.14 -12.62 8.32
N MET A 99 -6.17 -13.09 7.07
CA MET A 99 -7.35 -13.71 6.48
C MET A 99 -7.82 -14.94 7.30
N ILE A 100 -6.90 -15.83 7.67
CA ILE A 100 -7.23 -17.01 8.46
C ILE A 100 -7.71 -16.62 9.87
N LEU A 101 -6.97 -15.75 10.56
CA LEU A 101 -7.29 -15.32 11.93
C LEU A 101 -8.60 -14.53 12.03
N SER A 102 -8.99 -13.82 10.97
CA SER A 102 -10.25 -13.07 10.95
C SER A 102 -11.48 -13.95 10.65
N THR A 103 -11.28 -15.12 10.04
CA THR A 103 -12.39 -15.99 9.62
C THR A 103 -12.51 -17.28 10.44
N CYS A 104 -11.45 -17.69 11.12
CA CYS A 104 -11.39 -18.94 11.85
C CYS A 104 -11.14 -18.74 13.36
N LYS A 105 -11.65 -19.63 14.16
CA LYS A 105 -11.46 -19.69 15.62
C LYS A 105 -10.73 -20.98 16.01
N SER A 106 -10.22 -21.04 17.24
CA SER A 106 -9.63 -22.26 17.77
C SER A 106 -10.63 -23.42 17.72
N GLY A 107 -10.22 -24.54 17.13
CA GLY A 107 -11.06 -25.71 16.90
C GLY A 107 -11.71 -25.80 15.51
N ASP A 108 -11.70 -24.75 14.74
CA ASP A 108 -12.20 -24.78 13.36
C ASP A 108 -11.29 -25.62 12.46
N LYS A 109 -11.88 -26.23 11.44
CA LYS A 109 -11.16 -27.05 10.44
C LYS A 109 -10.96 -26.27 9.16
N ILE A 110 -9.72 -26.19 8.68
CA ILE A 110 -9.35 -25.56 7.43
C ILE A 110 -8.87 -26.67 6.47
N ILE A 111 -9.37 -26.65 5.24
CA ILE A 111 -8.88 -27.52 4.17
C ILE A 111 -7.79 -26.78 3.41
N LEU A 112 -6.59 -27.34 3.42
CA LEU A 112 -5.43 -26.78 2.75
C LEU A 112 -4.87 -27.77 1.72
N PRO A 113 -4.38 -27.32 0.54
CA PRO A 113 -3.68 -28.18 -0.38
C PRO A 113 -2.36 -28.65 0.22
N ARG A 114 -1.88 -29.84 -0.19
CA ARG A 114 -0.64 -30.41 0.35
C ARG A 114 0.60 -29.51 0.15
N ASN A 115 0.59 -28.75 -0.92
CA ASN A 115 1.66 -27.81 -1.29
C ASN A 115 1.40 -26.37 -0.84
N VAL A 116 0.55 -26.17 0.16
CA VAL A 116 0.27 -24.83 0.70
C VAL A 116 1.54 -24.17 1.20
N HIS A 117 1.61 -22.85 1.03
CA HIS A 117 2.72 -22.06 1.54
C HIS A 117 2.74 -22.07 3.09
N LYS A 118 3.93 -22.07 3.65
CA LYS A 118 4.19 -22.14 5.12
C LYS A 118 3.44 -21.09 5.94
N SER A 119 3.14 -19.93 5.36
CA SER A 119 2.37 -18.86 6.01
C SER A 119 0.95 -19.26 6.44
N ALA A 120 0.37 -20.30 5.83
CA ALA A 120 -0.97 -20.76 6.18
C ALA A 120 -0.95 -21.85 7.28
N ILE A 121 0.24 -22.35 7.68
CA ILE A 121 0.38 -23.45 8.65
C ILE A 121 0.93 -22.93 10.00
N LYS A 122 1.64 -21.79 9.98
CA LYS A 122 2.26 -21.16 11.15
C LYS A 122 1.40 -20.03 11.69
#